data_ecdecaddfd455f52a555429c4e61e067
#
_entry.id   ecdecaddfd455f52a555429c4e61e067
#
_cell.length_a   1.000
_cell.length_b   1.000
_cell.length_c   1.000
_cell.angle_alpha   90.00
_cell.angle_beta   90.00
_cell.angle_gamma   90.00
#
_symmetry.space_group_name_H-M   'P 1'
#
loop_
_entity.id
_entity.type
_entity.pdbx_description
1 polymer ?
#
loop_
_entity_poly.entity_id
_entity_poly.type
_entity_poly.pdbx_seq_one_letter_code
_entity_poly.pdbx_strand_id
1 'polypeptide(L)'
;MKSLSILEDVRQACLLLTEFTRGKSFADYQSEALLRAGVERVFITIGEALTQADRLESGLGNVLTGLRQIIGFRNVLVHGYAVVQDATVWGIVENDLPVLKQEVDRLLAQGGGP
;
A
#
# COMPACT_ATOMS: atom_id res chain seq x y z
N MET A 1 -7.20 -17.99 -8.37
CA MET A 1 -7.04 -17.22 -7.11
C MET A 1 -8.24 -16.28 -6.95
N LYS A 2 -8.92 -16.35 -5.81
CA LYS A 2 -10.16 -15.58 -5.58
C LYS A 2 -9.91 -14.08 -5.43
N SER A 3 -8.70 -13.69 -5.05
CA SER A 3 -8.36 -12.29 -4.76
C SER A 3 -7.74 -11.55 -5.93
N LEU A 4 -7.71 -12.11 -7.14
CA LEU A 4 -7.01 -11.49 -8.28
C LEU A 4 -7.50 -10.08 -8.60
N SER A 5 -8.82 -9.85 -8.60
CA SER A 5 -9.36 -8.52 -8.90
C SER A 5 -8.98 -7.51 -7.81
N ILE A 6 -8.95 -7.95 -6.56
CA ILE A 6 -8.54 -7.10 -5.43
C ILE A 6 -7.05 -6.78 -5.53
N LEU A 7 -6.23 -7.76 -5.88
CA LEU A 7 -4.78 -7.54 -6.07
C LEU A 7 -4.50 -6.60 -7.25
N GLU A 8 -5.33 -6.66 -8.31
CA GLU A 8 -5.23 -5.70 -9.40
C GLU A 8 -5.52 -4.27 -8.92
N ASP A 9 -6.51 -4.11 -8.04
CA ASP A 9 -6.80 -2.81 -7.43
C ASP A 9 -5.62 -2.32 -6.58
N VAL A 10 -4.97 -3.23 -5.85
CA VAL A 10 -3.75 -2.88 -5.10
C VAL A 10 -2.64 -2.43 -6.04
N ARG A 11 -2.46 -3.13 -7.16
CA ARG A 11 -1.46 -2.76 -8.17
C ARG A 11 -1.71 -1.35 -8.70
N GLN A 12 -2.96 -1.04 -9.06
CA GLN A 12 -3.34 0.29 -9.53
C GLN A 12 -3.08 1.37 -8.47
N ALA A 13 -3.40 1.08 -7.22
CA ALA A 13 -3.15 2.02 -6.12
C ALA A 13 -1.64 2.25 -5.91
N CYS A 14 -0.82 1.21 -6.04
CA CYS A 14 0.63 1.34 -5.96
C CYS A 14 1.17 2.22 -7.09
N LEU A 15 0.64 2.05 -8.31
CA LEU A 15 1.02 2.90 -9.44
C LEU A 15 0.65 4.36 -9.18
N LEU A 16 -0.53 4.59 -8.61
CA LEU A 16 -0.99 5.94 -8.28
C LEU A 16 -0.08 6.60 -7.25
N LEU A 17 0.31 5.86 -6.20
CA LEU A 17 1.27 6.37 -5.21
C LEU A 17 2.61 6.70 -5.84
N THR A 18 3.09 5.86 -6.74
CA THR A 18 4.34 6.10 -7.46
C THR A 18 4.25 7.41 -8.26
N GLU A 19 3.10 7.66 -8.91
CA GLU A 19 2.86 8.91 -9.63
C GLU A 19 2.87 10.11 -8.69
N PHE A 20 2.16 10.03 -7.56
CA PHE A 20 2.06 11.14 -6.59
C PHE A 20 3.43 11.51 -6.04
N THR A 21 4.30 10.54 -5.83
CA THR A 21 5.57 10.73 -5.14
C THR A 21 6.77 10.86 -6.07
N ARG A 22 6.55 10.73 -7.38
CA ARG A 22 7.64 10.80 -8.36
C ARG A 22 8.38 12.13 -8.27
N GLY A 23 9.69 12.06 -8.09
CA GLY A 23 10.54 13.24 -7.98
C GLY A 23 10.35 14.05 -6.70
N LYS A 24 9.55 13.57 -5.75
CA LYS A 24 9.35 14.25 -4.48
C LYS A 24 10.35 13.78 -3.44
N SER A 25 10.76 14.71 -2.58
CA SER A 25 11.61 14.44 -1.42
C SER A 25 10.79 14.38 -0.15
N PHE A 26 11.41 13.95 0.95
CA PHE A 26 10.78 14.04 2.26
C PHE A 26 10.39 15.48 2.62
N ALA A 27 11.23 16.44 2.28
CA ALA A 27 10.93 17.86 2.51
C ALA A 27 9.69 18.29 1.75
N ASP A 28 9.51 17.84 0.51
CA ASP A 28 8.29 18.11 -0.27
C ASP A 28 7.08 17.50 0.43
N TYR A 29 7.19 16.26 0.89
CA TYR A 29 6.10 15.57 1.59
C TYR A 29 5.68 16.36 2.83
N GLN A 30 6.64 16.83 3.61
CA GLN A 30 6.36 17.61 4.82
C GLN A 30 5.67 18.94 4.53
N SER A 31 6.01 19.59 3.41
CA SER A 31 5.54 20.93 3.10
C SER A 31 4.26 20.96 2.27
N GLU A 32 3.89 19.86 1.60
CA GLU A 32 2.75 19.83 0.68
C GLU A 32 1.57 19.08 1.31
N ALA A 33 0.63 19.82 1.87
CA ALA A 33 -0.54 19.24 2.55
C ALA A 33 -1.37 18.36 1.61
N LEU A 34 -1.51 18.76 0.34
CA LEU A 34 -2.28 17.98 -0.63
C LEU A 34 -1.59 16.65 -0.93
N LEU A 35 -0.26 16.66 -1.03
CA LEU A 35 0.51 15.43 -1.23
C LEU A 35 0.33 14.48 -0.05
N ARG A 36 0.42 15.00 1.19
CA ARG A 36 0.19 14.18 2.40
C ARG A 36 -1.20 13.56 2.39
N ALA A 37 -2.22 14.35 2.11
CA ALA A 37 -3.60 13.87 2.09
C ALA A 37 -3.80 12.79 1.02
N GLY A 38 -3.24 12.99 -0.17
CA GLY A 38 -3.36 12.02 -1.26
C GLY A 38 -2.66 10.70 -0.95
N VAL A 39 -1.44 10.77 -0.41
CA VAL A 39 -0.68 9.57 -0.04
C VAL A 39 -1.41 8.78 1.04
N GLU A 40 -1.88 9.46 2.09
CA GLU A 40 -2.61 8.79 3.17
C GLU A 40 -3.88 8.12 2.66
N ARG A 41 -4.63 8.80 1.82
CA ARG A 41 -5.87 8.23 1.26
C ARG A 41 -5.61 6.98 0.44
N VAL A 42 -4.57 6.98 -0.38
CA VAL A 42 -4.25 5.80 -1.19
C VAL A 42 -3.76 4.64 -0.32
N PHE A 43 -3.00 4.91 0.75
CA PHE A 43 -2.62 3.86 1.69
C PHE A 43 -3.83 3.25 2.41
N ILE A 44 -4.84 4.05 2.74
CA ILE A 44 -6.10 3.52 3.30
C ILE A 44 -6.74 2.56 2.30
N THR A 45 -6.81 2.94 1.04
CA THR A 45 -7.35 2.08 -0.03
C THR A 45 -6.58 0.77 -0.15
N ILE A 46 -5.24 0.84 -0.15
CA ILE A 46 -4.40 -0.35 -0.22
C ILE A 46 -4.65 -1.27 0.99
N GLY A 47 -4.68 -0.69 2.19
CA GLY A 47 -4.89 -1.47 3.41
C GLY A 47 -6.25 -2.15 3.46
N GLU A 48 -7.30 -1.46 3.00
CA GLU A 48 -8.64 -2.05 2.91
C GLU A 48 -8.68 -3.20 1.90
N ALA A 49 -8.08 -3.01 0.74
CA ALA A 49 -8.01 -4.04 -0.30
C ALA A 49 -7.23 -5.26 0.19
N LEU A 50 -6.07 -5.04 0.83
CA LEU A 50 -5.27 -6.14 1.37
C LEU A 50 -5.99 -6.88 2.48
N THR A 51 -6.77 -6.19 3.30
CA THR A 51 -7.58 -6.83 4.34
C THR A 51 -8.59 -7.79 3.72
N GLN A 52 -9.27 -7.36 2.66
CA GLN A 52 -10.21 -8.22 1.93
C GLN A 52 -9.51 -9.41 1.28
N ALA A 53 -8.38 -9.16 0.63
CA ALA A 53 -7.61 -10.23 -0.02
C ALA A 53 -7.12 -11.27 0.98
N ASP A 54 -6.69 -10.83 2.16
CA ASP A 54 -6.23 -11.71 3.24
C ASP A 54 -7.36 -12.63 3.75
N ARG A 55 -8.58 -12.15 3.74
CA ARG A 55 -9.76 -12.96 4.12
C ARG A 55 -10.09 -14.00 3.06
N LEU A 56 -9.87 -13.69 1.79
CA LEU A 56 -10.19 -14.58 0.68
C LEU A 56 -9.12 -15.61 0.39
N GLU A 57 -7.86 -15.27 0.66
CA GLU A 57 -6.71 -16.13 0.34
C GLU A 57 -5.93 -16.42 1.61
N SER A 58 -6.10 -17.64 2.13
CA SER A 58 -5.31 -18.12 3.25
C SER A 58 -3.83 -18.14 2.86
N GLY A 59 -2.97 -17.67 3.73
CA GLY A 59 -1.53 -17.68 3.50
C GLY A 59 -0.98 -16.52 2.68
N LEU A 60 -1.80 -15.52 2.37
CA LEU A 60 -1.35 -14.34 1.61
C LEU A 60 -0.17 -13.63 2.31
N GLY A 61 -0.16 -13.61 3.63
CA GLY A 61 0.94 -13.04 4.42
C GLY A 61 2.27 -13.76 4.26
N ASN A 62 2.29 -14.97 3.70
CA ASN A 62 3.53 -15.70 3.42
C ASN A 62 4.18 -15.24 2.13
N VAL A 63 3.43 -14.59 1.24
CA VAL A 63 3.92 -14.13 -0.06
C VAL A 63 3.97 -12.62 -0.18
N LEU A 64 3.20 -11.90 0.65
CA LEU A 64 3.27 -10.44 0.76
C LEU A 64 3.97 -10.07 2.06
N THR A 65 5.24 -9.76 1.97
CA THR A 65 6.13 -9.58 3.13
C THR A 65 5.63 -8.50 4.10
N GLY A 66 5.14 -7.38 3.59
CA GLY A 66 4.69 -6.25 4.41
C GLY A 66 3.20 -6.23 4.71
N LEU A 67 2.46 -7.32 4.44
CA LEU A 67 1.00 -7.33 4.55
C LEU A 67 0.50 -6.83 5.90
N ARG A 68 1.01 -7.39 6.99
CA ARG A 68 0.55 -7.04 8.35
C ARG A 68 0.90 -5.61 8.72
N GLN A 69 2.06 -5.14 8.31
CA GLN A 69 2.51 -3.78 8.56
C GLN A 69 1.63 -2.76 7.85
N ILE A 70 1.28 -3.01 6.60
CA ILE A 70 0.46 -2.08 5.81
C ILE A 70 -0.99 -2.07 6.32
N ILE A 71 -1.55 -3.23 6.68
CA ILE A 71 -2.88 -3.30 7.29
C ILE A 71 -2.89 -2.55 8.62
N GLY A 72 -1.87 -2.74 9.46
CA GLY A 72 -1.73 -2.03 10.72
C GLY A 72 -1.62 -0.53 10.53
N PHE A 73 -0.87 -0.10 9.55
CA PHE A 73 -0.72 1.31 9.21
C PHE A 73 -2.06 1.93 8.75
N ARG A 74 -2.80 1.22 7.90
CA ARG A 74 -4.15 1.63 7.50
C ARG A 74 -5.06 1.85 8.71
N ASN A 75 -4.99 0.96 9.69
CA ASN A 75 -5.81 1.07 10.90
C ASN A 75 -5.46 2.33 11.70
N VAL A 76 -4.18 2.68 11.79
CA VAL A 76 -3.74 3.92 12.43
C VAL A 76 -4.27 5.14 11.68
N LEU A 77 -4.19 5.14 10.35
CA LEU A 77 -4.67 6.26 9.52
C LEU A 77 -6.17 6.48 9.67
N VAL A 78 -6.94 5.39 9.70
CA VAL A 78 -8.41 5.48 9.75
C VAL A 78 -8.91 5.87 11.13
N HIS A 79 -8.32 5.30 12.17
CA HIS A 79 -8.82 5.52 13.53
C HIS A 79 -8.30 6.80 14.19
N GLY A 80 -7.15 7.32 13.73
CA GLY A 80 -6.61 8.57 14.23
C GLY A 80 -6.21 8.54 15.71
N TYR A 81 -5.89 7.35 16.24
CA TYR A 81 -5.54 7.20 17.65
C TYR A 81 -4.16 7.74 18.00
N ALA A 82 -3.33 7.92 17.02
CA ALA A 82 -1.97 8.44 17.22
C ALA A 82 -1.68 9.47 16.16
N VAL A 83 -0.80 10.41 16.49
CA VAL A 83 -0.29 11.35 15.51
C VAL A 83 0.62 10.56 14.56
N VAL A 84 0.22 10.50 13.29
CA VAL A 84 1.02 9.84 12.26
C VAL A 84 2.16 10.77 11.88
N GLN A 85 3.39 10.29 12.04
CA GLN A 85 4.56 11.08 11.71
C GLN A 85 4.87 10.98 10.22
N ASP A 86 5.17 12.11 9.60
CA ASP A 86 5.51 12.18 8.18
C ASP A 86 6.68 11.27 7.82
N ALA A 87 7.67 11.16 8.70
CA ALA A 87 8.82 10.29 8.48
C ALA A 87 8.43 8.82 8.38
N THR A 88 7.45 8.38 9.17
CA THR A 88 6.94 7.01 9.12
C THR A 88 6.26 6.74 7.79
N VAL A 89 5.38 7.64 7.36
CA VAL A 89 4.67 7.51 6.08
C VAL A 89 5.67 7.49 4.93
N TRP A 90 6.62 8.41 4.93
CA TRP A 90 7.61 8.51 3.85
C TRP A 90 8.51 7.28 3.80
N GLY A 91 8.88 6.72 4.97
CA GLY A 91 9.63 5.47 5.03
C GLY A 91 8.88 4.31 4.37
N ILE A 92 7.55 4.23 4.55
CA ILE A 92 6.72 3.22 3.90
C ILE A 92 6.70 3.44 2.39
N VAL A 93 6.57 4.68 1.93
CA VAL A 93 6.62 5.03 0.50
C VAL A 93 7.94 4.58 -0.13
N GLU A 94 9.05 4.85 0.54
CA GLU A 94 10.37 4.59 -0.03
C GLU A 94 10.78 3.11 0.04
N ASN A 95 10.41 2.41 1.12
CA ASN A 95 10.93 1.07 1.39
C ASN A 95 9.88 -0.02 1.17
N ASP A 96 8.68 0.14 1.67
CA ASP A 96 7.67 -0.92 1.64
C ASP A 96 6.87 -0.95 0.35
N LEU A 97 6.56 0.21 -0.21
CA LEU A 97 5.75 0.30 -1.42
C LEU A 97 6.39 -0.40 -2.62
N PRO A 98 7.68 -0.20 -2.92
CA PRO A 98 8.30 -0.92 -4.05
C PRO A 98 8.27 -2.43 -3.89
N VAL A 99 8.45 -2.93 -2.67
CA VAL A 99 8.41 -4.37 -2.38
C VAL A 99 7.00 -4.90 -2.59
N LEU A 100 6.00 -4.21 -2.04
CA LEU A 100 4.59 -4.60 -2.20
C LEU A 100 4.21 -4.67 -3.69
N LYS A 101 4.55 -3.64 -4.44
CA LYS A 101 4.24 -3.59 -5.87
C LYS A 101 4.88 -4.77 -6.62
N GLN A 102 6.14 -5.04 -6.35
CA GLN A 102 6.85 -6.14 -6.99
C GLN A 102 6.22 -7.49 -6.65
N GLU A 103 5.86 -7.71 -5.38
CA GLU A 103 5.24 -8.95 -4.95
C GLU A 103 3.85 -9.14 -5.53
N VAL A 104 3.06 -8.06 -5.58
CA VAL A 104 1.73 -8.09 -6.20
C VAL A 104 1.82 -8.36 -7.69
N ASP A 105 2.75 -7.69 -8.40
CA ASP A 105 2.98 -7.95 -9.82
C ASP A 105 3.31 -9.43 -10.08
N ARG A 106 4.14 -10.01 -9.22
CA ARG A 106 4.52 -11.43 -9.33
C ARG A 106 3.31 -12.35 -9.13
N LEU A 107 2.49 -12.06 -8.11
CA LEU A 107 1.29 -12.85 -7.86
C LEU A 107 0.30 -12.76 -9.02
N LEU A 108 0.10 -11.58 -9.57
CA LEU A 108 -0.80 -11.39 -10.71
C LEU A 108 -0.31 -12.14 -11.95
N ALA A 109 1.00 -12.12 -12.19
CA ALA A 109 1.59 -12.86 -13.30
C ALA A 109 1.37 -14.37 -13.15
N GLN A 110 1.51 -14.92 -11.94
CA GLN A 110 1.29 -16.33 -11.65
C GLN A 110 -0.20 -16.69 -11.71
N GLY A 111 -1.05 -15.87 -11.09
CA GLY A 111 -2.48 -16.14 -11.04
C GLY A 111 -3.19 -15.94 -12.36
N GLY A 112 -2.61 -15.12 -13.26
CA GLY A 112 -3.12 -14.94 -14.63
C GLY A 112 -2.63 -16.01 -15.60
N GLY A 113 -1.80 -16.94 -15.15
CA GLY A 113 -1.32 -18.03 -15.97
C GLY A 113 -2.43 -19.02 -16.31
N PRO A 114 -2.21 -19.85 -17.28
CA PRO A 114 -3.17 -20.89 -17.66
C PRO A 114 -3.41 -21.88 -16.55
#